data_79bdb773ceba299deb26cf94f268d465
#
_entry.id   79bdb773ceba299deb26cf94f268d465
#
_cell.length_a   1.000
_cell.length_b   1.000
_cell.length_c   1.000
_cell.angle_alpha   90.00
_cell.angle_beta   90.00
_cell.angle_gamma   90.00
#
_symmetry.space_group_name_H-M   'P 1'
#
loop_
_entity.id
_entity.type
_entity.pdbx_description
1 polymer ?
#
loop_
_entity_poly.entity_id
_entity_poly.type
_entity_poly.pdbx_seq_one_letter_code
_entity_poly.pdbx_strand_id
1 'polypeptide(L)'
;MVRRSTLIVLVVFILLAATAILLPRLLKQDQEPEATPTIEPAQPLIYDLGLQTMLWIQFSDAAGNQVAVERPSAEEDWVMVGESAETSDSTRIISVAGQLLAMRATRIFDTELGVDAVGLDNPKYTIAIRTSMGDEIVTRIGNLNAVGSGYYIQVDDGPVVIVAKLVLDEILSILTEPPLLPTPTPEATETPTSEAEPTPTP
;
A
#
# COMPACT_ATOMS: atom_id res chain seq x y z
N MET A 1 -58.60 -33.38 -48.83
CA MET A 1 -59.18 -32.26 -48.08
C MET A 1 -58.69 -32.26 -46.67
N VAL A 2 -57.81 -31.36 -46.35
CA VAL A 2 -57.26 -31.23 -44.97
C VAL A 2 -58.37 -30.63 -44.12
N ARG A 3 -58.75 -31.30 -43.02
CA ARG A 3 -59.78 -30.80 -42.10
C ARG A 3 -59.31 -29.51 -41.44
N ARG A 4 -60.19 -28.49 -41.35
CA ARG A 4 -59.90 -27.18 -40.75
C ARG A 4 -59.24 -27.29 -39.38
N SER A 5 -59.59 -28.29 -38.59
CA SER A 5 -58.98 -28.59 -37.29
C SER A 5 -57.50 -29.00 -37.38
N THR A 6 -57.11 -29.76 -38.42
CA THR A 6 -55.72 -30.18 -38.64
C THR A 6 -54.81 -28.98 -39.03
N LEU A 7 -55.41 -28.04 -39.78
CA LEU A 7 -54.71 -26.82 -40.19
C LEU A 7 -54.45 -25.90 -38.98
N ILE A 8 -55.39 -25.77 -38.05
CA ILE A 8 -55.24 -25.00 -36.80
C ILE A 8 -54.16 -25.63 -35.91
N VAL A 9 -54.16 -26.95 -35.73
CA VAL A 9 -53.16 -27.65 -34.93
C VAL A 9 -51.79 -27.47 -35.54
N LEU A 10 -51.63 -27.50 -36.85
CA LEU A 10 -50.35 -27.27 -37.54
C LEU A 10 -49.83 -25.85 -37.35
N VAL A 11 -50.70 -24.83 -37.41
CA VAL A 11 -50.34 -23.43 -37.20
C VAL A 11 -49.89 -23.21 -35.77
N VAL A 12 -50.61 -23.76 -34.78
CA VAL A 12 -50.23 -23.67 -33.37
C VAL A 12 -48.87 -24.35 -33.11
N PHE A 13 -48.65 -25.51 -33.72
CA PHE A 13 -47.36 -26.22 -33.59
C PHE A 13 -46.19 -25.41 -34.19
N ILE A 14 -46.40 -24.80 -35.38
CA ILE A 14 -45.37 -23.94 -36.01
C ILE A 14 -45.08 -22.72 -35.12
N LEU A 15 -46.10 -22.14 -34.51
CA LEU A 15 -45.96 -20.96 -33.64
C LEU A 15 -45.20 -21.31 -32.36
N LEU A 16 -45.52 -22.47 -31.74
CA LEU A 16 -44.78 -22.98 -30.59
C LEU A 16 -43.33 -23.36 -30.95
N ALA A 17 -43.08 -23.96 -32.09
CA ALA A 17 -41.74 -24.26 -32.54
C ALA A 17 -40.94 -22.98 -32.82
N ALA A 18 -41.56 -21.97 -33.43
CA ALA A 18 -40.91 -20.66 -33.64
C ALA A 18 -40.56 -19.94 -32.34
N THR A 19 -41.48 -19.96 -31.35
CA THR A 19 -41.18 -19.39 -30.02
C THR A 19 -40.07 -20.16 -29.31
N ALA A 20 -40.02 -21.47 -29.37
CA ALA A 20 -38.97 -22.28 -28.76
C ALA A 20 -37.59 -22.03 -29.35
N ILE A 21 -37.52 -21.63 -30.62
CA ILE A 21 -36.23 -21.34 -31.30
C ILE A 21 -35.81 -19.86 -31.14
N LEU A 22 -36.79 -18.93 -31.14
CA LEU A 22 -36.47 -17.49 -31.03
C LEU A 22 -36.27 -17.04 -29.58
N LEU A 23 -37.02 -17.58 -28.60
CA LEU A 23 -36.91 -17.17 -27.20
C LEU A 23 -35.46 -17.31 -26.64
N PRO A 24 -34.74 -18.43 -26.85
CA PRO A 24 -33.34 -18.56 -26.39
C PRO A 24 -32.40 -17.62 -27.09
N ARG A 25 -32.69 -17.18 -28.31
CA ARG A 25 -31.86 -16.22 -29.03
C ARG A 25 -32.07 -14.80 -28.55
N LEU A 26 -33.27 -14.41 -28.18
CA LEU A 26 -33.60 -13.11 -27.61
C LEU A 26 -33.11 -12.99 -26.17
N LEU A 27 -33.21 -14.06 -25.37
CA LEU A 27 -32.69 -14.10 -23.99
C LEU A 27 -31.16 -14.21 -23.87
N LYS A 28 -30.48 -14.64 -24.93
CA LYS A 28 -29.00 -14.65 -24.98
C LYS A 28 -28.40 -13.31 -25.37
N GLN A 29 -29.21 -12.31 -25.74
CA GLN A 29 -28.67 -11.02 -26.21
C GLN A 29 -28.33 -10.08 -25.07
N ASP A 30 -28.69 -10.40 -23.81
CA ASP A 30 -28.35 -9.64 -22.62
C ASP A 30 -27.43 -10.41 -21.64
N GLN A 31 -26.91 -11.57 -22.02
CA GLN A 31 -25.74 -12.11 -21.38
C GLN A 31 -24.52 -11.47 -22.06
N GLU A 32 -24.17 -10.28 -21.64
CA GLU A 32 -22.80 -9.80 -21.62
C GLU A 32 -21.94 -11.01 -21.19
N PRO A 33 -20.93 -11.42 -21.98
CA PRO A 33 -20.09 -12.55 -21.57
C PRO A 33 -19.59 -12.17 -20.18
N GLU A 34 -20.04 -12.94 -19.18
CA GLU A 34 -19.51 -12.88 -17.83
C GLU A 34 -18.00 -12.92 -18.04
N ALA A 35 -17.36 -11.75 -17.88
CA ALA A 35 -15.94 -11.62 -18.02
C ALA A 35 -15.38 -12.66 -17.04
N THR A 36 -14.91 -13.78 -17.59
CA THR A 36 -14.11 -14.73 -16.82
C THR A 36 -13.12 -13.86 -16.06
N PRO A 37 -13.10 -13.86 -14.73
CA PRO A 37 -12.14 -13.04 -14.00
C PRO A 37 -10.78 -13.41 -14.58
N THR A 38 -10.23 -12.53 -15.40
CA THR A 38 -8.85 -12.63 -15.79
C THR A 38 -8.12 -12.49 -14.47
N ILE A 39 -7.62 -13.61 -13.96
CA ILE A 39 -6.70 -13.60 -12.81
C ILE A 39 -5.52 -12.80 -13.34
N GLU A 40 -5.52 -11.49 -13.06
CA GLU A 40 -4.33 -10.68 -13.27
C GLU A 40 -3.21 -11.38 -12.50
N PRO A 41 -2.08 -11.67 -13.14
CA PRO A 41 -0.97 -12.30 -12.45
C PRO A 41 -0.67 -11.45 -11.23
N ALA A 42 -0.67 -12.09 -10.05
CA ALA A 42 -0.44 -11.40 -8.79
C ALA A 42 0.87 -10.61 -8.91
N GLN A 43 0.79 -9.30 -8.72
CA GLN A 43 1.96 -8.44 -8.78
C GLN A 43 2.99 -8.92 -7.76
N PRO A 44 4.26 -9.11 -8.15
CA PRO A 44 5.26 -9.64 -7.24
C PRO A 44 5.54 -8.69 -6.09
N LEU A 45 5.81 -9.25 -4.93
CA LEU A 45 6.29 -8.49 -3.76
C LEU A 45 7.66 -7.89 -4.07
N ILE A 46 7.92 -6.71 -3.53
CA ILE A 46 9.22 -6.06 -3.62
C ILE A 46 10.21 -6.74 -2.68
N TYR A 47 9.76 -7.08 -1.47
CA TYR A 47 10.55 -7.79 -0.49
C TYR A 47 9.99 -9.19 -0.28
N ASP A 48 10.74 -10.20 -0.70
CA ASP A 48 10.48 -11.60 -0.36
C ASP A 48 11.50 -12.03 0.69
N LEU A 49 11.15 -11.80 1.96
CA LEU A 49 12.03 -12.13 3.07
C LEU A 49 11.98 -13.62 3.47
N GLY A 50 11.08 -14.41 2.88
CA GLY A 50 10.90 -15.80 3.25
C GLY A 50 10.56 -15.96 4.73
N LEU A 51 11.46 -16.64 5.50
CA LEU A 51 11.31 -16.83 6.95
C LEU A 51 12.02 -15.75 7.78
N GLN A 52 12.64 -14.76 7.13
CA GLN A 52 13.35 -13.69 7.83
C GLN A 52 12.38 -12.64 8.33
N THR A 53 12.78 -11.95 9.38
CA THR A 53 12.00 -10.87 9.98
C THR A 53 12.80 -9.57 9.90
N MET A 54 12.14 -8.46 9.59
CA MET A 54 12.79 -7.15 9.67
C MET A 54 13.02 -6.78 11.13
N LEU A 55 14.23 -6.37 11.47
CA LEU A 55 14.60 -5.89 12.81
C LEU A 55 14.99 -4.42 12.83
N TRP A 56 15.35 -3.85 11.68
CA TRP A 56 15.76 -2.46 11.58
C TRP A 56 15.41 -1.92 10.19
N ILE A 57 14.95 -0.67 10.15
CA ILE A 57 14.60 0.03 8.91
C ILE A 57 15.11 1.46 9.03
N GLN A 58 15.82 1.93 8.03
CA GLN A 58 16.21 3.32 7.91
C GLN A 58 15.66 3.92 6.64
N PHE A 59 15.06 5.08 6.77
CA PHE A 59 14.61 5.92 5.68
C PHE A 59 15.54 7.12 5.58
N SER A 60 15.91 7.50 4.37
CA SER A 60 16.70 8.71 4.12
C SER A 60 16.29 9.39 2.83
N ASP A 61 16.46 10.71 2.77
CA ASP A 61 16.25 11.50 1.57
C ASP A 61 17.56 12.12 1.06
N ALA A 62 17.52 12.68 -0.14
CA ALA A 62 18.66 13.36 -0.76
C ALA A 62 19.08 14.66 -0.03
N ALA A 63 18.25 15.21 0.84
CA ALA A 63 18.54 16.39 1.66
C ALA A 63 19.32 16.03 2.94
N GLY A 64 19.44 14.73 3.25
CA GLY A 64 20.14 14.22 4.44
C GLY A 64 19.24 14.02 5.65
N ASN A 65 17.92 14.16 5.51
CA ASN A 65 16.99 13.78 6.57
C ASN A 65 16.99 12.25 6.70
N GLN A 66 16.99 11.76 7.93
CA GLN A 66 16.99 10.33 8.22
C GLN A 66 16.09 10.01 9.40
N VAL A 67 15.35 8.91 9.29
CA VAL A 67 14.60 8.31 10.38
C VAL A 67 14.92 6.82 10.39
N ALA A 68 15.31 6.29 11.54
CA ALA A 68 15.55 4.87 11.71
C ALA A 68 14.67 4.32 12.83
N VAL A 69 14.17 3.12 12.62
CA VAL A 69 13.35 2.38 13.58
C VAL A 69 13.91 0.98 13.76
N GLU A 70 13.82 0.46 14.96
CA GLU A 70 14.37 -0.86 15.28
C GLU A 70 13.52 -1.62 16.29
N ARG A 71 13.71 -2.92 16.33
CA ARG A 71 13.26 -3.79 17.40
C ARG A 71 14.32 -4.86 17.66
N PRO A 72 14.62 -5.19 18.92
CA PRO A 72 15.67 -6.15 19.25
C PRO A 72 15.35 -7.57 18.79
N SER A 73 14.05 -7.94 18.75
CA SER A 73 13.58 -9.24 18.29
C SER A 73 12.20 -9.14 17.62
N ALA A 74 11.72 -10.24 17.05
CA ALA A 74 10.40 -10.29 16.39
C ALA A 74 9.21 -10.10 17.36
N GLU A 75 9.43 -10.42 18.62
CA GLU A 75 8.42 -10.37 19.70
C GLU A 75 8.40 -9.03 20.42
N GLU A 76 9.41 -8.18 20.20
CA GLU A 76 9.51 -6.89 20.87
C GLU A 76 8.90 -5.76 20.01
N ASP A 77 8.52 -4.68 20.69
CA ASP A 77 7.93 -3.51 20.06
C ASP A 77 8.96 -2.73 19.23
N TRP A 78 8.49 -2.13 18.18
CA TRP A 78 9.25 -1.21 17.38
C TRP A 78 9.45 0.13 18.11
N VAL A 79 10.67 0.64 18.07
CA VAL A 79 11.03 1.95 18.62
C VAL A 79 11.78 2.76 17.58
N MET A 80 11.71 4.08 17.67
CA MET A 80 12.57 4.96 16.89
C MET A 80 13.98 4.95 17.48
N VAL A 81 15.00 4.82 16.64
CA VAL A 81 16.40 4.77 17.10
C VAL A 81 16.74 6.06 17.83
N GLY A 82 17.25 5.92 19.05
CA GLY A 82 17.56 7.04 19.94
C GLY A 82 16.41 7.51 20.83
N GLU A 83 15.24 6.92 20.71
CA GLU A 83 14.06 7.19 21.53
C GLU A 83 13.68 5.97 22.38
N SER A 84 12.83 6.18 23.38
CA SER A 84 12.30 5.10 24.21
C SER A 84 10.99 4.54 23.64
N ALA A 85 10.57 3.38 24.13
CA ALA A 85 9.25 2.82 23.79
C ALA A 85 8.10 3.74 24.24
N GLU A 86 8.28 4.54 25.29
CA GLU A 86 7.28 5.47 25.81
C GLU A 86 7.10 6.72 24.92
N THR A 87 8.11 7.05 24.11
CA THR A 87 8.09 8.21 23.20
C THR A 87 7.85 7.80 21.75
N SER A 88 8.07 6.55 21.40
CA SER A 88 7.90 6.04 20.05
C SER A 88 6.45 5.62 19.77
N ASP A 89 5.90 5.99 18.62
CA ASP A 89 4.60 5.48 18.13
C ASP A 89 4.80 4.13 17.44
N SER A 90 4.88 3.05 18.24
CA SER A 90 5.04 1.69 17.75
C SER A 90 3.93 1.28 16.78
N THR A 91 2.70 1.77 16.95
CA THR A 91 1.57 1.45 16.07
C THR A 91 1.81 1.98 14.66
N ARG A 92 2.27 3.22 14.55
CA ARG A 92 2.62 3.84 13.28
C ARG A 92 3.80 3.13 12.62
N ILE A 93 4.83 2.77 13.40
CA ILE A 93 5.98 2.01 12.88
C ILE A 93 5.55 0.65 12.34
N ILE A 94 4.70 -0.09 13.06
CA ILE A 94 4.15 -1.38 12.62
C ILE A 94 3.38 -1.22 11.31
N SER A 95 2.57 -0.17 11.19
CA SER A 95 1.82 0.12 9.97
C SER A 95 2.74 0.34 8.76
N VAL A 96 3.77 1.18 8.91
CA VAL A 96 4.76 1.46 7.85
C VAL A 96 5.55 0.20 7.48
N ALA A 97 6.00 -0.58 8.47
CA ALA A 97 6.71 -1.84 8.24
C ALA A 97 5.82 -2.86 7.51
N GLY A 98 4.53 -2.93 7.87
CA GLY A 98 3.54 -3.79 7.20
C GLY A 98 3.29 -3.38 5.75
N GLN A 99 3.17 -2.08 5.48
CA GLN A 99 3.03 -1.55 4.12
C GLN A 99 4.28 -1.83 3.28
N LEU A 100 5.48 -1.72 3.88
CA LEU A 100 6.73 -2.04 3.21
C LEU A 100 6.76 -3.51 2.76
N LEU A 101 6.39 -4.45 3.65
CA LEU A 101 6.30 -5.89 3.33
C LEU A 101 5.20 -6.21 2.31
N ALA A 102 4.12 -5.47 2.31
CA ALA A 102 3.02 -5.64 1.37
C ALA A 102 3.27 -4.96 0.01
N MET A 103 4.37 -4.20 -0.12
CA MET A 103 4.68 -3.42 -1.31
C MET A 103 4.88 -4.31 -2.54
N ARG A 104 4.24 -3.94 -3.64
CA ARG A 104 4.25 -4.73 -4.88
C ARG A 104 4.73 -3.90 -6.05
N ALA A 105 5.41 -4.58 -6.98
CA ALA A 105 5.77 -3.99 -8.26
C ALA A 105 4.54 -3.87 -9.14
N THR A 106 4.22 -2.67 -9.61
CA THR A 106 3.19 -2.46 -10.63
C THR A 106 3.71 -2.79 -12.03
N ARG A 107 5.03 -2.72 -12.20
CA ARG A 107 5.73 -3.06 -13.44
C ARG A 107 7.17 -3.47 -13.14
N ILE A 108 7.65 -4.47 -13.84
CA ILE A 108 9.06 -4.89 -13.85
C ILE A 108 9.63 -4.61 -15.23
N PHE A 109 10.87 -4.17 -15.28
CA PHE A 109 11.59 -3.97 -16.54
C PHE A 109 12.61 -5.09 -16.72
N ASP A 110 12.36 -5.93 -17.71
CA ASP A 110 13.27 -7.02 -18.09
C ASP A 110 14.50 -6.53 -18.88
N THR A 111 14.45 -5.29 -19.34
CA THR A 111 15.55 -4.62 -20.05
C THR A 111 16.32 -3.75 -19.08
N GLU A 112 17.64 -3.73 -19.16
CA GLU A 112 18.47 -2.81 -18.38
C GLU A 112 18.09 -1.36 -18.73
N LEU A 113 17.24 -0.76 -17.89
CA LEU A 113 17.06 0.68 -17.89
C LEU A 113 18.33 1.30 -17.31
N GLY A 114 18.88 2.30 -18.00
CA GLY A 114 19.98 3.08 -17.45
C GLY A 114 19.56 3.67 -16.11
N VAL A 115 20.27 3.32 -15.04
CA VAL A 115 19.98 3.79 -13.65
C VAL A 115 20.01 5.30 -13.53
N ASP A 116 20.86 5.95 -14.33
CA ASP A 116 20.97 7.40 -14.49
C ASP A 116 19.70 8.02 -15.06
N ALA A 117 19.12 7.40 -16.10
CA ALA A 117 17.93 7.91 -16.79
C ALA A 117 16.69 7.95 -15.88
N VAL A 118 16.63 7.06 -14.89
CA VAL A 118 15.53 6.96 -13.94
C VAL A 118 15.87 7.52 -12.55
N GLY A 119 17.06 8.11 -12.39
CA GLY A 119 17.50 8.78 -11.16
C GLY A 119 17.86 7.85 -10.01
N LEU A 120 18.29 6.62 -10.31
CA LEU A 120 18.70 5.63 -9.30
C LEU A 120 20.20 5.68 -8.99
N ASP A 121 21.02 6.36 -9.78
CA ASP A 121 22.41 6.71 -9.50
C ASP A 121 22.55 7.79 -8.42
N ASN A 122 21.55 8.68 -8.34
CA ASN A 122 21.41 9.69 -7.30
C ASN A 122 19.98 9.67 -6.74
N PRO A 123 19.64 8.68 -5.92
CA PRO A 123 18.27 8.40 -5.50
C PRO A 123 17.70 9.54 -4.66
N LYS A 124 16.42 9.85 -4.84
CA LYS A 124 15.70 10.84 -4.03
C LYS A 124 15.49 10.35 -2.61
N TYR A 125 15.28 9.04 -2.47
CA TYR A 125 15.12 8.39 -1.17
C TYR A 125 15.82 7.04 -1.20
N THR A 126 16.24 6.61 -0.02
CA THR A 126 16.80 5.27 0.20
C THR A 126 16.13 4.65 1.42
N ILE A 127 15.80 3.37 1.30
CA ILE A 127 15.30 2.56 2.42
C ILE A 127 16.30 1.43 2.62
N ALA A 128 16.89 1.33 3.80
CA ALA A 128 17.73 0.22 4.19
C ALA A 128 17.03 -0.63 5.25
N ILE A 129 17.02 -1.93 5.06
CA ILE A 129 16.36 -2.91 5.94
C ILE A 129 17.41 -3.89 6.42
N ARG A 130 17.42 -4.18 7.74
CA ARG A 130 18.23 -5.27 8.29
C ARG A 130 17.32 -6.36 8.82
N THR A 131 17.63 -7.60 8.45
CA THR A 131 16.85 -8.78 8.79
C THR A 131 17.39 -9.49 10.02
N SER A 132 16.62 -10.44 10.55
CA SER A 132 17.01 -11.30 11.68
C SER A 132 18.20 -12.23 11.37
N MET A 133 18.52 -12.46 10.11
CA MET A 133 19.72 -13.20 9.67
C MET A 133 20.95 -12.31 9.50
N GLY A 134 20.79 -10.99 9.64
CA GLY A 134 21.86 -10.03 9.49
C GLY A 134 22.04 -9.52 8.06
N ASP A 135 21.21 -9.95 7.13
CA ASP A 135 21.23 -9.43 5.76
C ASP A 135 20.77 -7.96 5.76
N GLU A 136 21.44 -7.14 4.96
CA GLU A 136 21.06 -5.76 4.71
C GLU A 136 20.57 -5.63 3.27
N ILE A 137 19.37 -5.09 3.11
CA ILE A 137 18.69 -4.88 1.82
C ILE A 137 18.55 -3.37 1.63
N VAL A 138 19.09 -2.86 0.53
CA VAL A 138 19.05 -1.43 0.21
C VAL A 138 18.12 -1.19 -0.99
N THR A 139 17.13 -0.34 -0.80
CA THR A 139 16.20 0.06 -1.86
C THR A 139 16.46 1.51 -2.23
N ARG A 140 16.84 1.72 -3.49
CA ARG A 140 17.00 3.05 -4.09
C ARG A 140 15.69 3.48 -4.75
N ILE A 141 15.26 4.70 -4.50
CA ILE A 141 14.03 5.28 -5.05
C ILE A 141 14.41 6.51 -5.88
N GLY A 142 14.21 6.40 -7.18
CA GLY A 142 14.57 7.43 -8.16
C GLY A 142 13.44 8.38 -8.51
N ASN A 143 13.29 8.67 -9.79
CA ASN A 143 12.30 9.62 -10.32
C ASN A 143 10.90 9.00 -10.39
N LEU A 144 9.88 9.88 -10.51
CA LEU A 144 8.54 9.47 -10.93
C LEU A 144 8.58 9.02 -12.39
N ASN A 145 7.75 8.06 -12.73
CA ASN A 145 7.52 7.68 -14.13
C ASN A 145 6.88 8.82 -14.92
N ALA A 146 6.88 8.73 -16.23
CA ALA A 146 6.42 9.80 -17.14
C ALA A 146 4.96 10.24 -16.90
N VAL A 147 4.11 9.35 -16.35
CA VAL A 147 2.71 9.66 -16.04
C VAL A 147 2.48 10.09 -14.60
N GLY A 148 3.53 10.11 -13.78
CA GLY A 148 3.48 10.56 -12.38
C GLY A 148 2.76 9.60 -11.41
N SER A 149 2.49 8.35 -11.83
CA SER A 149 1.71 7.39 -11.05
C SER A 149 2.55 6.47 -10.16
N GLY A 150 3.88 6.42 -10.36
CA GLY A 150 4.75 5.56 -9.60
C GLY A 150 6.21 5.99 -9.66
N TYR A 151 7.00 5.52 -8.71
CA TYR A 151 8.44 5.73 -8.66
C TYR A 151 9.18 4.55 -9.26
N TYR A 152 10.30 4.85 -9.95
CA TYR A 152 11.29 3.83 -10.26
C TYR A 152 12.04 3.47 -8.99
N ILE A 153 12.11 2.18 -8.70
CA ILE A 153 12.88 1.68 -7.57
C ILE A 153 13.78 0.53 -8.00
N GLN A 154 14.83 0.31 -7.23
CA GLN A 154 15.73 -0.82 -7.37
C GLN A 154 16.12 -1.33 -5.99
N VAL A 155 15.96 -2.62 -5.77
CA VAL A 155 16.39 -3.31 -4.55
C VAL A 155 17.75 -3.91 -4.82
N ASP A 156 18.74 -3.53 -4.06
CA ASP A 156 20.14 -3.90 -4.26
C ASP A 156 20.57 -3.71 -5.73
N ASP A 157 21.05 -4.78 -6.38
CA ASP A 157 21.39 -4.80 -7.80
C ASP A 157 20.34 -5.55 -8.64
N GLY A 158 19.12 -5.68 -8.12
CA GLY A 158 18.01 -6.33 -8.80
C GLY A 158 17.44 -5.50 -9.98
N PRO A 159 16.36 -5.99 -10.60
CA PRO A 159 15.71 -5.31 -11.71
C PRO A 159 15.10 -3.98 -11.27
N VAL A 160 15.05 -3.01 -12.20
CA VAL A 160 14.32 -1.77 -11.98
C VAL A 160 12.83 -2.06 -12.08
N VAL A 161 12.06 -1.60 -11.11
CA VAL A 161 10.60 -1.78 -11.06
C VAL A 161 9.90 -0.45 -10.81
N ILE A 162 8.58 -0.39 -11.07
CA ILE A 162 7.73 0.72 -10.66
C ILE A 162 6.87 0.28 -9.50
N VAL A 163 6.80 1.13 -8.47
CA VAL A 163 5.88 1.02 -7.34
C VAL A 163 4.93 2.22 -7.34
N ALA A 164 3.68 1.98 -6.97
CA ALA A 164 2.67 3.02 -6.93
C ALA A 164 3.08 4.20 -6.05
N LYS A 165 2.93 5.42 -6.58
CA LYS A 165 3.30 6.66 -5.89
C LYS A 165 2.63 6.78 -4.53
N LEU A 166 1.32 6.50 -4.45
CA LEU A 166 0.54 6.65 -3.22
C LEU A 166 1.11 5.79 -2.08
N VAL A 167 1.51 4.55 -2.37
CA VAL A 167 2.07 3.62 -1.38
C VAL A 167 3.42 4.14 -0.86
N LEU A 168 4.29 4.57 -1.77
CA LEU A 168 5.60 5.08 -1.38
C LEU A 168 5.52 6.43 -0.66
N ASP A 169 4.66 7.35 -1.08
CA ASP A 169 4.48 8.63 -0.40
C ASP A 169 4.00 8.42 1.05
N GLU A 170 3.10 7.47 1.28
CA GLU A 170 2.63 7.14 2.62
C GLU A 170 3.75 6.56 3.50
N ILE A 171 4.53 5.63 2.98
CA ILE A 171 5.71 5.07 3.68
C ILE A 171 6.74 6.16 3.98
N LEU A 172 7.05 7.01 2.99
CA LEU A 172 8.06 8.06 3.11
C LEU A 172 7.59 9.25 3.96
N SER A 173 6.31 9.35 4.30
CA SER A 173 5.79 10.37 5.22
C SER A 173 6.46 10.33 6.59
N ILE A 174 7.03 9.19 6.97
CA ILE A 174 7.81 9.01 8.21
C ILE A 174 9.02 9.97 8.30
N LEU A 175 9.56 10.43 7.16
CA LEU A 175 10.67 11.39 7.11
C LEU A 175 10.24 12.81 7.49
N THR A 176 9.00 13.18 7.17
CA THR A 176 8.45 14.51 7.46
C THR A 176 7.72 14.55 8.80
N GLU A 177 7.16 13.42 9.20
CA GLU A 177 6.44 13.22 10.44
C GLU A 177 7.00 11.98 11.14
N PRO A 178 8.08 12.12 11.94
CA PRO A 178 8.65 11.00 12.67
C PRO A 178 7.62 10.31 13.58
N PRO A 179 7.73 8.99 13.81
CA PRO A 179 6.74 8.22 14.56
C PRO A 179 6.95 8.41 16.08
N LEU A 180 6.66 9.60 16.56
CA LEU A 180 6.73 9.97 17.97
C LEU A 180 5.33 10.20 18.52
N LEU A 181 5.11 9.79 19.78
CA LEU A 181 3.90 10.12 20.51
C LEU A 181 3.86 11.60 20.86
N PRO A 182 2.69 12.24 20.86
CA PRO A 182 2.57 13.64 21.24
C PRO A 182 3.02 13.81 22.71
N THR A 183 3.94 14.72 22.93
CA THR A 183 4.34 15.09 24.29
C THR A 183 3.11 15.59 25.06
N PRO A 184 2.80 15.07 26.26
CA PRO A 184 1.67 15.56 27.03
C PRO A 184 1.84 17.06 27.29
N THR A 185 0.89 17.85 26.81
CA THR A 185 0.85 19.28 27.13
C THR A 185 0.72 19.40 28.64
N PRO A 186 1.63 20.12 29.34
CA PRO A 186 1.50 20.30 30.78
C PRO A 186 0.14 20.91 31.06
N GLU A 187 -0.65 20.21 31.88
CA GLU A 187 -1.93 20.71 32.36
C GLU A 187 -1.69 22.05 33.04
N ALA A 188 -2.41 23.08 32.60
CA ALA A 188 -2.23 24.42 33.16
C ALA A 188 -2.45 24.33 34.67
N THR A 189 -1.37 24.50 35.44
CA THR A 189 -1.43 24.57 36.91
C THR A 189 -2.42 25.67 37.23
N GLU A 190 -3.56 25.32 37.81
CA GLU A 190 -4.54 26.30 38.29
C GLU A 190 -3.81 27.24 39.24
N THR A 191 -3.72 28.50 38.85
CA THR A 191 -3.16 29.55 39.72
C THR A 191 -4.03 29.58 40.99
N PRO A 192 -3.46 29.36 42.19
CA PRO A 192 -4.27 29.42 43.42
C PRO A 192 -4.94 30.76 43.48
N THR A 193 -6.27 30.75 43.45
CA THR A 193 -7.09 31.93 43.70
C THR A 193 -6.70 32.46 45.08
N SER A 194 -6.05 33.62 45.11
CA SER A 194 -5.75 34.33 46.36
C SER A 194 -7.07 34.62 47.08
N GLU A 195 -7.32 33.89 48.16
CA GLU A 195 -8.41 34.13 49.06
C GLU A 195 -8.23 35.53 49.67
N ALA A 196 -9.16 36.43 49.37
CA ALA A 196 -9.14 37.80 49.86
C ALA A 196 -9.35 37.78 51.38
N GLU A 197 -8.33 38.28 52.09
CA GLU A 197 -8.33 38.50 53.53
C GLU A 197 -9.53 39.38 53.93
N PRO A 198 -10.36 39.03 54.95
CA PRO A 198 -11.49 39.84 55.37
C PRO A 198 -11.00 41.12 56.05
N THR A 199 -11.39 42.28 55.53
CA THR A 199 -11.13 43.60 56.11
C THR A 199 -11.78 43.68 57.48
N PRO A 200 -11.07 44.07 58.58
CA PRO A 200 -11.68 44.31 59.86
C PRO A 200 -12.50 45.61 59.83
N THR A 201 -13.77 45.51 60.20
CA THR A 201 -14.68 46.65 60.37
C THR A 201 -14.41 47.31 61.73
N PRO A 202 -14.47 48.62 61.83
CA PRO A 202 -14.18 49.40 63.06
C PRO A 202 -15.24 49.29 64.17
#